data_33439cabb1e9d5059e8f0f9eb43cd8ff
#
_entry.id   33439cabb1e9d5059e8f0f9eb43cd8ff
#
_cell.length_a   1.000
_cell.length_b   1.000
_cell.length_c   1.000
_cell.angle_alpha   90.00
_cell.angle_beta   90.00
_cell.angle_gamma   90.00
#
_symmetry.space_group_name_H-M   'P 1'
#
loop_
_entity.id
_entity.type
_entity.pdbx_description
1 polymer ?
#
loop_
_entity_poly.entity_id
_entity_poly.type
_entity_poly.pdbx_seq_one_letter_code
_entity_poly.pdbx_strand_id
1 'polypeptide(L)'
;MISESSAHRAVLRHLSGVRRGQVEALEEKTLNLLKGADMDVQALSPDVTADDGDTIAKLHRAGQTYELEVMARHTVWINGERTAGNHLLRSGDLIELGQGGPVVRFRLFPPGVVPKKTIAEVFADSVDGARADGRSAMGKTGSFLSRFTHDLATQTTLWFRIWVLVLITTLVISIAVLAVQNIRLQKHLFSEAMRIDSIAEALQKTGAQAIKKEELAKLQKVVEDRLESLEAHTGELARVFASVEDSIAFVQGTFGFVDPGSGKPLRYTESPEGVYLFSVEGDGKVVELTFTGSAFLVNPEGLLMTNKHLTEPWLEDERSEAPMELGLKPEHRRMRIYFPGDTEASDVLPVFASEEADLALVTIPGEHRFDMGALKFQTDPPRPGDEVLVVGYPLGIAGMIVRASPGFIEQARQESDDFWQIVDRLAREGYIRPLASRGIVSQVSADYIVYDAETTAGGSGGPVLNADGSVVAINTAIVEKFGGSNLGVLSIYARRLMDRYLSKE
;
A
#
# COMPACT_ATOMS: atom_id res chain seq x y z
N MET A 1 4.22 28.22 -70.34
CA MET A 1 4.16 26.94 -69.60
C MET A 1 4.81 27.17 -68.24
N ILE A 2 4.05 27.62 -67.26
CA ILE A 2 4.50 27.76 -65.88
C ILE A 2 4.22 26.41 -65.22
N SER A 3 5.28 25.77 -64.74
CA SER A 3 5.28 24.41 -64.23
C SER A 3 4.30 24.21 -63.06
N GLU A 4 3.49 23.17 -63.15
CA GLU A 4 2.55 22.69 -62.12
C GLU A 4 3.17 22.23 -60.78
N SER A 5 4.46 22.56 -60.59
CA SER A 5 5.24 22.04 -59.45
C SER A 5 5.20 22.86 -58.18
N SER A 6 4.43 23.95 -58.10
CA SER A 6 4.45 24.86 -56.93
C SER A 6 3.15 24.91 -56.07
N ALA A 7 2.18 24.06 -56.36
CA ALA A 7 0.90 24.06 -55.59
C ALA A 7 1.02 23.24 -54.32
N HIS A 8 0.46 23.77 -53.25
CA HIS A 8 0.28 23.03 -51.98
C HIS A 8 -0.54 21.75 -52.23
N ARG A 9 -0.13 20.65 -51.62
CA ARG A 9 -0.85 19.38 -51.71
C ARG A 9 -1.88 19.36 -50.56
N ALA A 10 -3.15 19.36 -50.91
CA ALA A 10 -4.25 19.19 -49.97
C ALA A 10 -4.54 17.70 -49.76
N VAL A 11 -4.80 17.32 -48.51
CA VAL A 11 -5.13 15.94 -48.16
C VAL A 11 -6.22 15.88 -47.11
N LEU A 12 -7.02 14.80 -47.18
CA LEU A 12 -7.91 14.39 -46.07
C LEU A 12 -7.26 13.21 -45.35
N ARG A 13 -7.20 13.33 -44.02
CA ARG A 13 -6.76 12.25 -43.18
C ARG A 13 -7.94 11.65 -42.48
N HIS A 14 -8.15 10.36 -42.62
CA HIS A 14 -9.23 9.63 -41.96
C HIS A 14 -8.92 9.39 -40.48
N LEU A 15 -9.82 9.82 -39.59
CA LEU A 15 -9.70 9.65 -38.14
C LEU A 15 -10.65 8.59 -37.60
N SER A 16 -11.65 8.19 -38.39
CA SER A 16 -12.64 7.15 -38.09
C SER A 16 -12.77 6.15 -39.23
N GLY A 17 -13.51 5.07 -39.02
CA GLY A 17 -13.85 4.07 -40.02
C GLY A 17 -12.70 3.12 -40.41
N VAL A 18 -12.93 2.32 -41.45
CA VAL A 18 -12.01 1.30 -41.97
C VAL A 18 -10.72 1.92 -42.50
N ARG A 19 -10.80 3.10 -43.13
CA ARG A 19 -9.64 3.84 -43.69
C ARG A 19 -8.90 4.71 -42.67
N ARG A 20 -9.16 4.53 -41.43
CA ARG A 20 -8.54 5.32 -40.36
C ARG A 20 -7.01 5.30 -40.42
N GLY A 21 -6.41 6.51 -40.34
CA GLY A 21 -4.96 6.70 -40.44
C GLY A 21 -4.48 6.86 -41.89
N GLN A 22 -5.28 6.49 -42.88
CA GLN A 22 -4.96 6.72 -44.31
C GLN A 22 -5.07 8.21 -44.65
N VAL A 23 -4.30 8.60 -45.63
CA VAL A 23 -4.25 9.95 -46.18
C VAL A 23 -4.69 9.90 -47.64
N GLU A 24 -5.75 10.62 -47.94
CA GLU A 24 -6.29 10.73 -49.27
C GLU A 24 -5.91 12.08 -49.89
N ALA A 25 -5.27 12.08 -51.00
CA ALA A 25 -4.85 13.31 -51.70
C ALA A 25 -6.04 13.92 -52.46
N LEU A 26 -6.21 15.22 -52.30
CA LEU A 26 -7.23 15.99 -53.03
C LEU A 26 -6.55 16.64 -54.25
N GLU A 27 -6.73 16.02 -55.41
CA GLU A 27 -6.06 16.46 -56.64
C GLU A 27 -7.02 17.20 -57.60
N GLU A 28 -8.30 16.93 -57.49
CA GLU A 28 -9.32 17.48 -58.42
C GLU A 28 -9.84 18.85 -57.99
N LYS A 29 -10.38 19.58 -58.94
CA LYS A 29 -10.98 20.92 -58.68
C LYS A 29 -12.27 20.86 -57.88
N THR A 30 -13.04 19.78 -58.04
CA THR A 30 -14.27 19.53 -57.30
C THR A 30 -14.33 18.07 -56.90
N LEU A 31 -14.73 17.80 -55.67
CA LEU A 31 -14.88 16.46 -55.08
C LEU A 31 -16.15 16.35 -54.30
N ASN A 32 -16.84 15.25 -54.39
CA ASN A 32 -18.04 14.93 -53.59
C ASN A 32 -17.57 14.15 -52.34
N LEU A 33 -17.97 14.61 -51.17
CA LEU A 33 -17.76 13.89 -49.90
C LEU A 33 -19.01 13.06 -49.59
N LEU A 34 -18.82 11.75 -49.57
CA LEU A 34 -19.87 10.79 -49.25
C LEU A 34 -19.54 10.09 -47.91
N LYS A 35 -20.62 9.72 -47.23
CA LYS A 35 -20.51 8.85 -46.04
C LYS A 35 -20.59 7.39 -46.51
N GLY A 36 -19.51 6.69 -46.45
CA GLY A 36 -19.46 5.25 -46.69
C GLY A 36 -20.01 4.43 -45.53
N ALA A 37 -20.13 3.13 -45.74
CA ALA A 37 -20.40 2.18 -44.65
C ALA A 37 -19.25 2.22 -43.58
N ASP A 38 -19.54 1.73 -42.37
CA ASP A 38 -18.55 1.58 -41.29
C ASP A 38 -17.76 2.85 -40.91
N MET A 39 -18.45 3.99 -40.88
CA MET A 39 -17.89 5.30 -40.48
C MET A 39 -16.73 5.75 -41.39
N ASP A 40 -16.80 5.41 -42.66
CA ASP A 40 -15.84 5.81 -43.70
C ASP A 40 -16.27 7.11 -44.42
N VAL A 41 -15.29 7.83 -44.95
CA VAL A 41 -15.48 9.01 -45.83
C VAL A 41 -14.85 8.72 -47.16
N GLN A 42 -15.56 9.03 -48.26
CA GLN A 42 -15.04 8.90 -49.60
C GLN A 42 -15.08 10.26 -50.28
N ALA A 43 -13.97 10.68 -50.84
CA ALA A 43 -13.87 11.84 -51.70
C ALA A 43 -13.82 11.38 -53.16
N LEU A 44 -14.94 11.51 -53.86
CA LEU A 44 -15.05 11.02 -55.23
C LEU A 44 -15.14 12.18 -56.25
N SER A 45 -14.59 11.97 -57.42
CA SER A 45 -14.80 12.90 -58.56
C SER A 45 -16.27 13.01 -58.91
N PRO A 46 -16.76 14.20 -59.33
CA PRO A 46 -18.10 14.41 -59.79
C PRO A 46 -18.53 13.50 -60.93
N ASP A 47 -17.58 13.01 -61.71
CA ASP A 47 -17.81 12.12 -62.88
C ASP A 47 -18.09 10.67 -62.46
N VAL A 48 -17.85 10.31 -61.20
CA VAL A 48 -18.17 8.99 -60.66
C VAL A 48 -19.64 9.04 -60.18
N THR A 49 -20.49 8.24 -60.82
CA THR A 49 -21.92 8.11 -60.49
C THR A 49 -22.11 7.55 -59.11
N ALA A 50 -22.07 8.44 -58.09
CA ALA A 50 -22.68 8.20 -56.80
C ALA A 50 -24.10 8.72 -56.85
N ASP A 51 -25.04 8.00 -56.24
CA ASP A 51 -26.42 8.46 -56.13
C ASP A 51 -26.41 9.85 -55.46
N ASP A 52 -27.01 10.88 -56.09
CA ASP A 52 -26.96 12.28 -55.62
C ASP A 52 -27.55 12.45 -54.18
N GLY A 53 -28.23 11.40 -53.67
CA GLY A 53 -28.77 11.31 -52.32
C GLY A 53 -27.73 11.08 -51.22
N ASP A 54 -26.54 10.56 -51.53
CA ASP A 54 -25.51 10.16 -50.53
C ASP A 54 -24.40 11.19 -50.36
N THR A 55 -24.36 12.23 -51.22
CA THR A 55 -23.37 13.32 -51.10
C THR A 55 -23.71 14.26 -49.97
N ILE A 56 -22.87 14.32 -48.94
CA ILE A 56 -23.08 15.17 -47.77
C ILE A 56 -22.55 16.58 -47.97
N ALA A 57 -21.39 16.70 -48.60
CA ALA A 57 -20.76 17.99 -48.88
C ALA A 57 -19.93 17.90 -50.18
N LYS A 58 -19.67 19.06 -50.78
CA LYS A 58 -18.77 19.21 -51.93
C LYS A 58 -17.54 20.00 -51.53
N LEU A 59 -16.37 19.61 -52.04
CA LEU A 59 -15.13 20.36 -51.93
C LEU A 59 -14.84 21.06 -53.23
N HIS A 60 -14.72 22.37 -53.23
CA HIS A 60 -14.33 23.17 -54.39
C HIS A 60 -12.94 23.79 -54.16
N ARG A 61 -12.03 23.64 -55.10
CA ARG A 61 -10.70 24.21 -54.95
C ARG A 61 -10.75 25.74 -55.02
N ALA A 62 -10.35 26.38 -53.91
CA ALA A 62 -10.27 27.83 -53.75
C ALA A 62 -8.81 28.27 -53.55
N GLY A 63 -8.12 28.54 -54.68
CA GLY A 63 -6.70 28.86 -54.64
C GLY A 63 -5.80 27.69 -54.21
N GLN A 64 -5.14 27.83 -53.06
CA GLN A 64 -4.29 26.79 -52.47
C GLN A 64 -5.02 25.85 -51.49
N THR A 65 -6.29 26.15 -51.15
CA THR A 65 -7.11 25.37 -50.23
C THR A 65 -8.39 24.90 -50.92
N TYR A 66 -9.32 24.38 -50.14
CA TYR A 66 -10.65 23.99 -50.57
C TYR A 66 -11.73 24.70 -49.78
N GLU A 67 -12.84 25.03 -50.44
CA GLU A 67 -14.09 25.47 -49.86
C GLU A 67 -15.04 24.26 -49.76
N LEU A 68 -15.58 24.03 -48.56
CA LEU A 68 -16.54 22.97 -48.33
C LEU A 68 -17.95 23.57 -48.42
N GLU A 69 -18.78 23.05 -49.31
CA GLU A 69 -20.18 23.35 -49.48
C GLU A 69 -21.02 22.23 -48.91
N VAL A 70 -21.87 22.54 -47.91
CA VAL A 70 -22.73 21.54 -47.26
C VAL A 70 -24.03 21.40 -48.06
N MET A 71 -24.39 20.16 -48.40
CA MET A 71 -25.64 19.88 -49.13
C MET A 71 -26.90 20.14 -48.25
N ALA A 72 -27.94 20.72 -48.81
CA ALA A 72 -29.12 21.27 -48.11
C ALA A 72 -29.85 20.33 -47.15
N ARG A 73 -29.65 19.01 -47.27
CA ARG A 73 -30.29 17.99 -46.39
C ARG A 73 -29.38 17.43 -45.34
N HIS A 74 -28.13 17.87 -45.31
CA HIS A 74 -27.11 17.31 -44.46
C HIS A 74 -26.55 18.33 -43.48
N THR A 75 -25.86 17.82 -42.43
CA THR A 75 -25.21 18.65 -41.42
C THR A 75 -23.76 18.23 -41.32
N VAL A 76 -22.86 19.18 -41.32
CA VAL A 76 -21.42 18.99 -41.12
C VAL A 76 -20.98 19.81 -39.94
N TRP A 77 -20.10 19.26 -39.11
CA TRP A 77 -19.42 19.99 -38.03
C TRP A 77 -17.97 20.23 -38.43
N ILE A 78 -17.51 21.47 -38.27
CA ILE A 78 -16.10 21.84 -38.45
C ILE A 78 -15.57 22.31 -37.10
N ASN A 79 -14.52 21.62 -36.60
CA ASN A 79 -13.94 21.88 -35.28
C ASN A 79 -14.96 21.82 -34.13
N GLY A 80 -15.99 21.02 -34.25
CA GLY A 80 -17.06 20.85 -33.26
C GLY A 80 -18.19 21.86 -33.36
N GLU A 81 -18.15 22.80 -34.32
CA GLU A 81 -19.22 23.76 -34.58
C GLU A 81 -20.04 23.31 -35.80
N ARG A 82 -21.37 23.43 -35.70
CA ARG A 82 -22.29 23.08 -36.77
C ARG A 82 -22.16 24.11 -37.89
N THR A 83 -21.87 23.63 -39.08
CA THR A 83 -21.72 24.47 -40.29
C THR A 83 -22.94 24.27 -41.22
N ALA A 84 -23.54 25.37 -41.65
CA ALA A 84 -24.57 25.39 -42.67
C ALA A 84 -24.11 26.36 -43.76
N GLY A 85 -23.87 25.84 -44.98
CA GLY A 85 -23.38 26.64 -46.13
C GLY A 85 -21.93 26.44 -46.44
N ASN A 86 -21.29 27.43 -47.02
CA ASN A 86 -19.92 27.33 -47.51
C ASN A 86 -18.91 27.68 -46.41
N HIS A 87 -17.83 26.88 -46.29
CA HIS A 87 -16.75 27.10 -45.34
C HIS A 87 -15.38 26.91 -46.00
N LEU A 88 -14.53 27.93 -45.92
CA LEU A 88 -13.15 27.85 -46.43
C LEU A 88 -12.28 27.07 -45.47
N LEU A 89 -11.80 25.87 -45.89
CA LEU A 89 -11.02 24.99 -45.04
C LEU A 89 -9.63 25.53 -44.79
N ARG A 90 -9.19 25.39 -43.53
CA ARG A 90 -7.82 25.70 -43.08
C ARG A 90 -7.10 24.43 -42.72
N SER A 91 -5.77 24.43 -42.91
CA SER A 91 -4.95 23.30 -42.51
C SER A 91 -5.09 23.01 -41.02
N GLY A 92 -5.60 21.84 -40.69
CA GLY A 92 -5.90 21.39 -39.33
C GLY A 92 -7.37 21.20 -39.05
N ASP A 93 -8.27 21.71 -39.88
CA ASP A 93 -9.72 21.61 -39.68
C ASP A 93 -10.18 20.17 -39.58
N LEU A 94 -11.00 19.90 -38.57
CA LEU A 94 -11.64 18.63 -38.29
C LEU A 94 -13.04 18.67 -38.87
N ILE A 95 -13.34 17.78 -39.80
CA ILE A 95 -14.62 17.71 -40.50
C ILE A 95 -15.35 16.43 -40.07
N GLU A 96 -16.52 16.58 -39.47
CA GLU A 96 -17.42 15.49 -39.07
C GLU A 96 -18.68 15.51 -39.96
N LEU A 97 -18.92 14.40 -40.68
CA LEU A 97 -20.01 14.26 -41.60
C LEU A 97 -21.24 13.64 -40.92
N GLY A 98 -22.13 14.51 -40.41
CA GLY A 98 -23.31 14.13 -39.61
C GLY A 98 -22.95 13.97 -38.11
N GLN A 99 -23.91 14.20 -37.24
CA GLN A 99 -23.72 14.11 -35.80
C GLN A 99 -23.28 12.67 -35.38
N GLY A 100 -22.11 12.52 -34.75
CA GLY A 100 -21.51 11.22 -34.44
C GLY A 100 -21.10 10.46 -35.70
N GLY A 101 -20.94 11.14 -36.84
CA GLY A 101 -20.57 10.58 -38.12
C GLY A 101 -19.05 10.37 -38.27
N PRO A 102 -18.61 9.97 -39.47
CA PRO A 102 -17.19 9.80 -39.74
C PRO A 102 -16.47 11.16 -39.70
N VAL A 103 -15.19 11.09 -39.22
CA VAL A 103 -14.33 12.26 -38.98
C VAL A 103 -13.11 12.20 -39.84
N VAL A 104 -12.82 13.31 -40.54
CA VAL A 104 -11.56 13.48 -41.31
C VAL A 104 -10.90 14.79 -40.93
N ARG A 105 -9.58 14.88 -41.08
CA ARG A 105 -8.82 16.12 -40.88
C ARG A 105 -8.25 16.61 -42.20
N PHE A 106 -8.54 17.85 -42.52
CA PHE A 106 -8.00 18.52 -43.69
C PHE A 106 -6.60 19.06 -43.43
N ARG A 107 -5.68 18.88 -44.36
CA ARG A 107 -4.29 19.35 -44.28
C ARG A 107 -3.77 19.88 -45.59
N LEU A 108 -2.94 20.94 -45.50
CA LEU A 108 -2.18 21.50 -46.59
C LEU A 108 -0.69 21.28 -46.34
N PHE A 109 0.00 20.72 -47.32
CA PHE A 109 1.44 20.50 -47.26
C PHE A 109 2.15 21.32 -48.35
N PRO A 110 3.31 21.94 -48.04
CA PRO A 110 4.18 22.52 -49.05
C PRO A 110 4.64 21.46 -50.09
N PRO A 111 4.95 21.87 -51.32
CA PRO A 111 5.42 20.93 -52.34
C PRO A 111 6.72 20.24 -51.88
N GLY A 112 6.81 18.91 -52.10
CA GLY A 112 7.98 18.10 -51.74
C GLY A 112 8.07 17.61 -50.30
N VAL A 113 7.15 17.94 -49.44
CA VAL A 113 7.12 17.46 -48.04
C VAL A 113 6.32 16.17 -47.93
N VAL A 114 6.98 15.09 -47.48
CA VAL A 114 6.30 13.86 -47.09
C VAL A 114 5.71 14.06 -45.69
N PRO A 115 4.41 13.95 -45.53
CA PRO A 115 3.74 14.24 -44.24
C PRO A 115 4.08 13.19 -43.19
N LYS A 116 4.96 13.52 -42.24
CA LYS A 116 5.14 12.75 -41.01
C LYS A 116 4.47 13.51 -39.86
N LYS A 117 3.76 12.79 -39.02
CA LYS A 117 3.06 13.41 -37.85
C LYS A 117 4.05 13.94 -36.83
N THR A 118 3.77 15.10 -36.29
CA THR A 118 4.36 15.56 -35.01
C THR A 118 3.67 14.86 -33.82
N ILE A 119 4.32 14.84 -32.65
CA ILE A 119 3.73 14.24 -31.43
C ILE A 119 2.39 14.88 -31.08
N ALA A 120 2.31 16.20 -31.20
CA ALA A 120 1.08 16.95 -30.91
C ALA A 120 -0.05 16.52 -31.84
N GLU A 121 0.24 16.23 -33.11
CA GLU A 121 -0.73 15.72 -34.07
C GLU A 121 -1.15 14.29 -33.78
N VAL A 122 -0.20 13.41 -33.41
CA VAL A 122 -0.51 12.03 -33.01
C VAL A 122 -1.41 12.02 -31.77
N PHE A 123 -1.10 12.89 -30.79
CA PHE A 123 -1.92 13.03 -29.58
C PHE A 123 -3.32 13.57 -29.90
N ALA A 124 -3.41 14.67 -30.66
CA ALA A 124 -4.69 15.27 -31.03
C ALA A 124 -5.57 14.30 -31.81
N ASP A 125 -5.02 13.61 -32.83
CA ASP A 125 -5.74 12.61 -33.62
C ASP A 125 -6.24 11.44 -32.76
N SER A 126 -5.45 11.04 -31.76
CA SER A 126 -5.82 9.96 -30.85
C SER A 126 -6.93 10.36 -29.88
N VAL A 127 -6.91 11.62 -29.39
CA VAL A 127 -7.97 12.20 -28.54
C VAL A 127 -9.27 12.35 -29.34
N ASP A 128 -9.19 12.94 -30.53
CA ASP A 128 -10.35 13.17 -31.37
C ASP A 128 -11.01 11.85 -31.82
N GLY A 129 -10.17 10.86 -32.16
CA GLY A 129 -10.64 9.52 -32.47
C GLY A 129 -11.25 8.77 -31.28
N ALA A 130 -10.76 9.02 -30.05
CA ALA A 130 -11.36 8.44 -28.84
C ALA A 130 -12.68 9.12 -28.44
N ARG A 131 -12.85 10.42 -28.75
CA ARG A 131 -14.10 11.18 -28.55
C ARG A 131 -15.21 10.71 -29.47
N ALA A 132 -14.86 10.40 -30.73
CA ALA A 132 -15.79 9.87 -31.73
C ALA A 132 -16.26 8.43 -31.46
N ASP A 133 -15.56 7.70 -30.58
CA ASP A 133 -15.91 6.32 -30.21
C ASP A 133 -17.07 6.34 -29.20
N GLY A 134 -18.23 5.81 -29.57
CA GLY A 134 -19.45 5.75 -28.73
C GLY A 134 -19.38 4.80 -27.50
N ARG A 135 -18.16 4.33 -27.12
CA ARG A 135 -17.93 3.37 -26.03
C ARG A 135 -17.96 4.01 -24.64
N SER A 136 -18.05 3.18 -23.59
CA SER A 136 -17.94 3.60 -22.19
C SER A 136 -16.60 4.29 -21.88
N ALA A 137 -16.51 5.05 -20.79
CA ALA A 137 -15.32 5.82 -20.40
C ALA A 137 -14.03 4.94 -20.38
N MET A 138 -14.14 3.72 -19.89
CA MET A 138 -13.02 2.76 -19.82
C MET A 138 -12.61 2.24 -21.22
N GLY A 139 -13.60 2.04 -22.12
CA GLY A 139 -13.35 1.70 -23.50
C GLY A 139 -12.72 2.83 -24.31
N LYS A 140 -13.02 4.10 -23.98
CA LYS A 140 -12.38 5.27 -24.59
C LYS A 140 -10.89 5.39 -24.25
N THR A 141 -10.53 5.11 -22.98
CA THR A 141 -9.15 5.12 -22.54
C THR A 141 -8.33 4.02 -23.22
N GLY A 142 -8.86 2.81 -23.30
CA GLY A 142 -8.22 1.70 -24.00
C GLY A 142 -8.04 1.96 -25.50
N SER A 143 -9.06 2.54 -26.15
CA SER A 143 -9.00 2.89 -27.57
C SER A 143 -8.01 4.04 -27.83
N PHE A 144 -7.94 5.04 -26.95
CA PHE A 144 -6.94 6.10 -27.01
C PHE A 144 -5.53 5.54 -26.92
N LEU A 145 -5.25 4.72 -25.90
CA LEU A 145 -3.91 4.16 -25.65
C LEU A 145 -3.44 3.28 -26.82
N SER A 146 -4.29 2.40 -27.32
CA SER A 146 -4.00 1.55 -28.47
C SER A 146 -3.73 2.35 -29.74
N ARG A 147 -4.49 3.41 -29.96
CA ARG A 147 -4.36 4.29 -31.12
C ARG A 147 -3.09 5.13 -31.04
N PHE A 148 -2.87 5.74 -29.88
CA PHE A 148 -1.70 6.57 -29.63
C PHE A 148 -0.39 5.77 -29.80
N THR A 149 -0.30 4.58 -29.23
CA THR A 149 0.89 3.72 -29.35
C THR A 149 1.12 3.25 -30.79
N HIS A 150 0.07 2.86 -31.50
CA HIS A 150 0.17 2.44 -32.90
C HIS A 150 0.65 3.58 -33.81
N ASP A 151 0.04 4.75 -33.69
CA ASP A 151 0.40 5.92 -34.51
C ASP A 151 1.80 6.45 -34.15
N LEU A 152 2.16 6.42 -32.87
CA LEU A 152 3.50 6.76 -32.40
C LEU A 152 4.56 5.83 -33.02
N ALA A 153 4.27 4.52 -33.09
CA ALA A 153 5.16 3.52 -33.65
C ALA A 153 5.27 3.56 -35.15
N THR A 154 4.24 4.01 -35.89
CA THR A 154 4.19 3.89 -37.36
C THR A 154 4.43 5.20 -38.10
N GLN A 155 4.04 6.33 -37.54
CA GLN A 155 3.94 7.60 -38.27
C GLN A 155 4.92 8.70 -37.82
N THR A 156 5.79 8.43 -36.83
CA THR A 156 6.80 9.39 -36.34
C THR A 156 8.17 9.18 -37.03
N THR A 157 9.09 10.12 -36.82
CA THR A 157 10.46 10.01 -37.35
C THR A 157 11.24 8.89 -36.63
N LEU A 158 12.20 8.25 -37.34
CA LEU A 158 13.00 7.16 -36.79
C LEU A 158 13.71 7.54 -35.50
N TRP A 159 14.32 8.73 -35.46
CA TRP A 159 15.01 9.26 -34.28
C TRP A 159 14.09 9.40 -33.07
N PHE A 160 12.87 9.86 -33.29
CA PHE A 160 11.88 9.98 -32.22
C PHE A 160 11.47 8.60 -31.67
N ARG A 161 11.27 7.61 -32.54
CA ARG A 161 10.98 6.21 -32.10
C ARG A 161 12.09 5.65 -31.23
N ILE A 162 13.36 5.91 -31.60
CA ILE A 162 14.53 5.49 -30.81
C ILE A 162 14.48 6.14 -29.42
N TRP A 163 14.25 7.46 -29.34
CA TRP A 163 14.16 8.17 -28.06
C TRP A 163 13.02 7.70 -27.17
N VAL A 164 11.85 7.43 -27.74
CA VAL A 164 10.70 6.86 -27.00
C VAL A 164 11.01 5.46 -26.51
N LEU A 165 11.65 4.63 -27.33
CA LEU A 165 12.07 3.29 -26.94
C LEU A 165 13.08 3.32 -25.81
N VAL A 166 14.08 4.21 -25.87
CA VAL A 166 15.07 4.42 -24.80
C VAL A 166 14.37 4.88 -23.52
N LEU A 167 13.44 5.84 -23.61
CA LEU A 167 12.70 6.35 -22.45
C LEU A 167 11.88 5.23 -21.78
N ILE A 168 11.13 4.46 -22.57
CA ILE A 168 10.32 3.34 -22.06
C ILE A 168 11.23 2.28 -21.44
N THR A 169 12.32 1.93 -22.10
CA THR A 169 13.28 0.94 -21.60
C THR A 169 13.90 1.42 -20.26
N THR A 170 14.30 2.70 -20.19
CA THR A 170 14.84 3.28 -18.97
C THR A 170 13.81 3.28 -17.85
N LEU A 171 12.55 3.60 -18.15
CA LEU A 171 11.45 3.56 -17.19
C LEU A 171 11.20 2.14 -16.66
N VAL A 172 11.15 1.15 -17.55
CA VAL A 172 10.99 -0.27 -17.19
C VAL A 172 12.16 -0.76 -16.34
N ILE A 173 13.40 -0.39 -16.71
CA ILE A 173 14.58 -0.72 -15.90
C ILE A 173 14.50 -0.04 -14.52
N SER A 174 14.10 1.24 -14.47
CA SER A 174 13.94 1.94 -13.19
C SER A 174 12.87 1.31 -12.30
N ILE A 175 11.73 0.92 -12.87
CA ILE A 175 10.67 0.20 -12.14
C ILE A 175 11.18 -1.16 -11.67
N ALA A 176 11.91 -1.91 -12.51
CA ALA A 176 12.49 -3.19 -12.14
C ALA A 176 13.53 -3.03 -11.02
N VAL A 177 14.39 -2.00 -11.09
CA VAL A 177 15.38 -1.69 -10.04
C VAL A 177 14.66 -1.31 -8.73
N LEU A 178 13.63 -0.46 -8.80
CA LEU A 178 12.81 -0.10 -7.64
C LEU A 178 12.09 -1.31 -7.05
N ALA A 179 11.54 -2.18 -7.88
CA ALA A 179 10.92 -3.43 -7.43
C ALA A 179 11.94 -4.36 -6.76
N VAL A 180 13.13 -4.53 -7.34
CA VAL A 180 14.21 -5.32 -6.74
C VAL A 180 14.71 -4.69 -5.45
N GLN A 181 14.85 -3.35 -5.39
CA GLN A 181 15.21 -2.63 -4.16
C GLN A 181 14.12 -2.78 -3.10
N ASN A 182 12.85 -2.67 -3.47
CA ASN A 182 11.71 -2.87 -2.56
C ASN A 182 11.67 -4.32 -2.04
N ILE A 183 11.85 -5.32 -2.93
CA ILE A 183 11.96 -6.74 -2.52
C ILE A 183 13.19 -6.97 -1.63
N ARG A 184 14.33 -6.32 -1.92
CA ARG A 184 15.52 -6.41 -1.07
C ARG A 184 15.30 -5.70 0.27
N LEU A 185 14.67 -4.53 0.26
CA LEU A 185 14.33 -3.79 1.48
C LEU A 185 13.30 -4.55 2.31
N GLN A 186 12.22 -5.06 1.68
CA GLN A 186 11.26 -5.94 2.36
C GLN A 186 11.92 -7.23 2.87
N LYS A 187 12.82 -7.85 2.09
CA LYS A 187 13.60 -8.99 2.58
C LYS A 187 14.57 -8.60 3.70
N HIS A 188 15.13 -7.40 3.68
CA HIS A 188 16.00 -6.90 4.76
C HIS A 188 15.20 -6.57 6.02
N LEU A 189 14.07 -5.86 5.87
CA LEU A 189 13.15 -5.53 6.97
C LEU A 189 12.42 -6.79 7.47
N PHE A 190 11.98 -7.66 6.56
CA PHE A 190 11.41 -8.96 6.89
C PHE A 190 12.47 -9.91 7.49
N SER A 191 13.74 -9.85 7.05
CA SER A 191 14.81 -10.61 7.68
C SER A 191 15.24 -10.03 9.02
N GLU A 192 15.05 -8.74 9.27
CA GLU A 192 15.29 -8.14 10.59
C GLU A 192 14.11 -8.37 11.54
N ALA A 193 12.87 -8.23 11.10
CA ALA A 193 11.69 -8.64 11.87
C ALA A 193 11.62 -10.16 12.07
N MET A 194 11.87 -10.95 11.00
CA MET A 194 11.97 -12.41 11.07
C MET A 194 13.24 -12.89 11.80
N ARG A 195 14.30 -12.09 11.89
CA ARG A 195 15.44 -12.41 12.75
C ARG A 195 15.11 -12.30 14.23
N ILE A 196 14.17 -11.47 14.59
CA ILE A 196 13.67 -11.33 15.95
C ILE A 196 12.68 -12.46 16.27
N ASP A 197 11.73 -12.74 15.35
CA ASP A 197 10.86 -13.91 15.44
C ASP A 197 11.61 -15.23 15.16
N SER A 198 12.64 -15.23 14.30
CA SER A 198 13.45 -16.41 14.02
C SER A 198 14.48 -16.71 15.10
N ILE A 199 14.75 -15.81 16.03
CA ILE A 199 15.46 -16.18 17.26
C ILE A 199 14.52 -17.03 18.14
N ALA A 200 13.24 -16.66 18.23
CA ALA A 200 12.22 -17.51 18.87
C ALA A 200 11.96 -18.79 18.04
N GLU A 201 11.91 -18.67 16.71
CA GLU A 201 11.71 -19.79 15.78
C GLU A 201 13.00 -20.62 15.56
N ALA A 202 14.20 -20.02 15.66
CA ALA A 202 15.48 -20.74 15.67
C ALA A 202 15.73 -21.43 17.01
N LEU A 203 15.19 -20.91 18.10
CA LEU A 203 15.08 -21.65 19.37
C LEU A 203 14.08 -22.80 19.25
N GLN A 204 13.06 -22.66 18.38
CA GLN A 204 12.04 -23.68 18.12
C GLN A 204 12.47 -24.75 17.08
N LYS A 205 13.21 -24.35 16.03
CA LYS A 205 13.58 -25.23 14.89
C LYS A 205 14.93 -25.94 15.02
N THR A 206 15.82 -25.39 15.80
CA THR A 206 17.15 -25.95 15.97
C THR A 206 17.49 -25.88 17.45
N GLY A 207 17.24 -26.97 18.15
CA GLY A 207 17.94 -27.14 19.38
C GLY A 207 19.41 -26.68 19.15
N ALA A 208 19.74 -25.49 19.61
CA ALA A 208 21.11 -25.04 19.78
C ALA A 208 21.96 -24.65 18.56
N GLN A 209 21.44 -24.17 17.42
CA GLN A 209 22.32 -23.58 16.41
C GLN A 209 22.16 -22.06 16.25
N ALA A 210 23.04 -21.38 17.03
CA ALA A 210 23.74 -20.16 16.71
C ALA A 210 22.91 -18.88 16.47
N ILE A 211 22.51 -18.23 17.54
CA ILE A 211 22.62 -16.75 17.56
C ILE A 211 24.09 -16.46 17.32
N LYS A 212 24.45 -15.89 16.18
CA LYS A 212 25.85 -15.54 15.91
C LYS A 212 26.30 -14.57 17.00
N LYS A 213 27.43 -14.83 17.60
CA LYS A 213 28.02 -14.03 18.70
C LYS A 213 28.06 -12.52 18.39
N GLU A 214 28.17 -12.16 17.09
CA GLU A 214 28.18 -10.79 16.61
C GLU A 214 26.80 -10.11 16.63
N GLU A 215 25.70 -10.86 16.41
CA GLU A 215 24.33 -10.32 16.46
C GLU A 215 23.90 -10.09 17.90
N LEU A 216 24.25 -11.01 18.79
CA LEU A 216 24.07 -10.86 20.23
C LEU A 216 24.83 -9.63 20.76
N ALA A 217 26.08 -9.44 20.33
CA ALA A 217 26.90 -8.30 20.75
C ALA A 217 26.34 -6.95 20.25
N LYS A 218 25.75 -6.90 19.04
CA LYS A 218 25.08 -5.70 18.53
C LYS A 218 23.80 -5.38 19.32
N LEU A 219 23.00 -6.40 19.64
CA LEU A 219 21.80 -6.23 20.47
C LEU A 219 22.16 -5.81 21.90
N GLN A 220 23.20 -6.41 22.49
CA GLN A 220 23.69 -6.00 23.81
C GLN A 220 24.08 -4.53 23.81
N LYS A 221 24.83 -4.08 22.81
CA LYS A 221 25.21 -2.66 22.70
C LYS A 221 24.02 -1.73 22.59
N VAL A 222 23.00 -2.07 21.78
CA VAL A 222 21.77 -1.26 21.66
C VAL A 222 21.02 -1.17 23.00
N VAL A 223 20.98 -2.25 23.76
CA VAL A 223 20.32 -2.27 25.09
C VAL A 223 21.16 -1.50 26.13
N GLU A 224 22.50 -1.64 26.11
CA GLU A 224 23.40 -0.90 26.99
C GLU A 224 23.33 0.61 26.73
N ASP A 225 23.42 1.03 25.45
CA ASP A 225 23.32 2.44 25.05
C ASP A 225 21.98 3.06 25.51
N ARG A 226 20.88 2.26 25.53
CA ARG A 226 19.56 2.69 26.03
C ARG A 226 19.52 2.86 27.56
N LEU A 227 20.12 1.95 28.29
CA LEU A 227 20.22 2.06 29.74
C LEU A 227 21.06 3.27 30.16
N GLU A 228 22.20 3.51 29.49
CA GLU A 228 23.03 4.70 29.71
C GLU A 228 22.29 6.01 29.38
N SER A 229 21.47 6.04 28.32
CA SER A 229 20.72 7.26 27.97
C SER A 229 19.63 7.60 28.99
N LEU A 230 19.05 6.60 29.65
CA LEU A 230 18.08 6.79 30.76
C LEU A 230 18.75 7.28 32.04
N GLU A 231 19.95 6.78 32.35
CA GLU A 231 20.70 7.19 33.54
C GLU A 231 21.28 8.60 33.42
N ALA A 232 21.61 9.05 32.22
CA ALA A 232 22.26 10.36 31.98
C ALA A 232 21.31 11.57 32.04
N HIS A 233 19.98 11.39 31.95
CA HIS A 233 19.02 12.49 31.84
C HIS A 233 17.89 12.39 32.87
N THR A 234 18.02 13.18 33.91
CA THR A 234 17.01 13.67 34.86
C THR A 234 16.24 12.62 35.70
N GLY A 235 16.46 12.65 36.99
CA GLY A 235 15.79 11.84 38.04
C GLY A 235 14.24 11.92 38.07
N GLU A 236 13.59 12.65 37.16
CA GLU A 236 12.15 12.75 37.04
C GLU A 236 11.55 11.59 36.20
N LEU A 237 12.02 11.37 34.98
CA LEU A 237 11.55 10.25 34.15
C LEU A 237 11.96 8.88 34.74
N ALA A 238 13.10 8.80 35.41
CA ALA A 238 13.49 7.60 36.15
C ALA A 238 12.52 7.30 37.31
N ARG A 239 12.04 8.34 38.02
CA ARG A 239 11.00 8.18 39.05
C ARG A 239 9.66 7.76 38.46
N VAL A 240 9.28 8.33 37.29
CA VAL A 240 8.08 7.90 36.54
C VAL A 240 8.19 6.43 36.18
N PHE A 241 9.30 6.02 35.58
CA PHE A 241 9.50 4.62 35.23
C PHE A 241 9.37 3.70 36.44
N ALA A 242 10.09 3.96 37.54
CA ALA A 242 10.03 3.17 38.74
C ALA A 242 8.62 3.11 39.37
N SER A 243 7.77 4.12 39.13
CA SER A 243 6.40 4.13 39.66
C SER A 243 5.40 3.32 38.83
N VAL A 244 5.74 2.97 37.60
CA VAL A 244 4.83 2.31 36.64
C VAL A 244 5.33 0.94 36.15
N GLU A 245 6.63 0.64 36.28
CA GLU A 245 7.22 -0.55 35.68
C GLU A 245 6.51 -1.85 36.08
N ASP A 246 6.09 -1.97 37.34
CA ASP A 246 5.39 -3.15 37.84
C ASP A 246 3.99 -3.33 37.26
N SER A 247 3.40 -2.26 36.70
CA SER A 247 2.06 -2.29 36.09
C SER A 247 2.09 -2.61 34.57
N ILE A 248 3.28 -2.82 34.00
CA ILE A 248 3.47 -3.11 32.59
C ILE A 248 3.74 -4.59 32.40
N ALA A 249 2.86 -5.28 31.69
CA ALA A 249 2.97 -6.71 31.45
C ALA A 249 3.57 -7.03 30.07
N PHE A 250 4.38 -8.07 30.00
CA PHE A 250 4.75 -8.73 28.77
C PHE A 250 3.61 -9.62 28.29
N VAL A 251 3.22 -9.50 27.01
CA VAL A 251 2.19 -10.32 26.39
C VAL A 251 2.84 -11.36 25.50
N GLN A 252 2.42 -12.62 25.65
CA GLN A 252 2.82 -13.75 24.83
C GLN A 252 1.58 -14.51 24.37
N GLY A 253 1.46 -14.79 23.07
CA GLY A 253 0.32 -15.52 22.57
C GLY A 253 0.59 -16.33 21.33
N THR A 254 -0.32 -17.25 21.05
CA THR A 254 -0.39 -17.99 19.79
C THR A 254 -1.81 -17.99 19.24
N PHE A 255 -1.91 -18.01 17.93
CA PHE A 255 -3.17 -18.18 17.22
C PHE A 255 -2.99 -19.19 16.09
N GLY A 256 -4.08 -19.70 15.60
CA GLY A 256 -4.11 -20.62 14.46
C GLY A 256 -5.43 -20.51 13.73
N PHE A 257 -5.73 -21.48 12.89
CA PHE A 257 -6.91 -21.46 12.05
C PHE A 257 -7.73 -22.72 12.25
N VAL A 258 -9.04 -22.59 12.13
CA VAL A 258 -9.99 -23.72 12.22
C VAL A 258 -10.92 -23.72 11.01
N ASP A 259 -11.28 -24.89 10.56
CA ASP A 259 -12.36 -25.04 9.58
C ASP A 259 -13.71 -24.80 10.27
N PRO A 260 -14.49 -23.80 9.86
CA PRO A 260 -15.74 -23.44 10.51
C PRO A 260 -16.82 -24.55 10.39
N GLY A 261 -16.70 -25.45 9.40
CA GLY A 261 -17.64 -26.54 9.20
C GLY A 261 -17.43 -27.72 10.15
N SER A 262 -16.17 -28.11 10.38
CA SER A 262 -15.81 -29.27 11.20
C SER A 262 -15.25 -28.91 12.59
N GLY A 263 -14.87 -27.64 12.81
CA GLY A 263 -14.15 -27.21 14.02
C GLY A 263 -12.71 -27.72 14.12
N LYS A 264 -12.19 -28.38 13.08
CA LYS A 264 -10.85 -28.97 13.08
C LYS A 264 -9.79 -27.91 12.85
N PRO A 265 -8.65 -27.95 13.58
CA PRO A 265 -7.56 -27.00 13.39
C PRO A 265 -6.79 -27.28 12.09
N LEU A 266 -6.26 -26.23 11.49
CA LEU A 266 -5.27 -26.34 10.42
C LEU A 266 -4.01 -26.99 10.98
N ARG A 267 -3.51 -27.99 10.27
CA ARG A 267 -2.32 -28.78 10.62
C ARG A 267 -1.30 -28.72 9.49
N TYR A 268 -0.07 -29.03 9.80
CA TYR A 268 0.98 -29.20 8.80
C TYR A 268 1.77 -30.47 9.05
N THR A 269 2.27 -31.04 7.95
CA THR A 269 3.26 -32.11 7.94
C THR A 269 4.44 -31.66 7.07
N GLU A 270 5.64 -32.05 7.45
CA GLU A 270 6.84 -31.78 6.65
C GLU A 270 7.13 -33.03 5.80
N SER A 271 7.23 -32.83 4.48
CA SER A 271 7.60 -33.91 3.56
C SER A 271 9.12 -34.18 3.67
N PRO A 272 9.61 -35.36 3.21
CA PRO A 272 11.04 -35.67 3.18
C PRO A 272 11.90 -34.64 2.42
N GLU A 273 11.28 -33.91 1.50
CA GLU A 273 11.91 -32.85 0.69
C GLU A 273 11.88 -31.48 1.39
N GLY A 274 11.40 -31.38 2.63
CA GLY A 274 11.32 -30.14 3.39
C GLY A 274 10.16 -29.21 2.99
N VAL A 275 9.16 -29.73 2.29
CA VAL A 275 7.96 -28.97 1.91
C VAL A 275 6.87 -29.16 2.97
N TYR A 276 6.27 -28.06 3.43
CA TYR A 276 5.15 -28.10 4.36
C TYR A 276 3.84 -28.32 3.61
N LEU A 277 3.11 -29.36 3.99
CA LEU A 277 1.78 -29.68 3.48
C LEU A 277 0.75 -29.34 4.56
N PHE A 278 -0.20 -28.51 4.21
CA PHE A 278 -1.25 -28.04 5.12
C PHE A 278 -2.56 -28.77 4.88
N SER A 279 -3.24 -29.18 5.96
CA SER A 279 -4.53 -29.86 5.91
C SER A 279 -5.28 -29.67 7.22
N VAL A 280 -6.61 -29.67 7.18
CA VAL A 280 -7.46 -29.76 8.37
C VAL A 280 -7.69 -31.21 8.80
N GLU A 281 -7.24 -32.19 7.99
CA GLU A 281 -7.33 -33.59 8.25
C GLU A 281 -5.96 -34.21 8.57
N GLY A 282 -5.95 -35.34 9.30
CA GLY A 282 -4.75 -36.12 9.62
C GLY A 282 -4.10 -35.73 10.96
N ASP A 283 -2.91 -36.30 11.21
CA ASP A 283 -2.21 -36.25 12.50
C ASP A 283 -1.05 -35.26 12.52
N GLY A 284 -0.99 -34.34 11.55
CA GLY A 284 0.05 -33.30 11.49
C GLY A 284 0.05 -32.37 12.72
N LYS A 285 1.14 -31.63 12.91
CA LYS A 285 1.23 -30.62 13.96
C LYS A 285 0.24 -29.50 13.70
N VAL A 286 -0.41 -29.00 14.75
CA VAL A 286 -1.32 -27.85 14.63
C VAL A 286 -0.51 -26.61 14.24
N VAL A 287 -1.04 -25.83 13.30
CA VAL A 287 -0.46 -24.54 12.94
C VAL A 287 -0.69 -23.57 14.09
N GLU A 288 0.40 -23.08 14.66
CA GLU A 288 0.41 -22.05 15.70
C GLU A 288 1.36 -20.94 15.29
N LEU A 289 0.83 -19.74 15.13
CA LEU A 289 1.57 -18.53 14.84
C LEU A 289 1.75 -17.77 16.16
N THR A 290 2.99 -17.38 16.45
CA THR A 290 3.36 -16.72 17.71
C THR A 290 3.31 -15.21 17.55
N PHE A 291 2.96 -14.51 18.62
CA PHE A 291 3.07 -13.07 18.74
C PHE A 291 3.47 -12.66 20.16
N THR A 292 4.06 -11.48 20.28
CA THR A 292 4.42 -10.87 21.55
C THR A 292 4.09 -9.38 21.53
N GLY A 293 3.87 -8.82 22.71
CA GLY A 293 3.56 -7.41 22.86
C GLY A 293 3.66 -6.95 24.31
N SER A 294 3.09 -5.80 24.57
CA SER A 294 2.98 -5.18 25.88
C SER A 294 1.51 -4.93 26.21
N ALA A 295 1.20 -4.89 27.50
CA ALA A 295 -0.06 -4.44 28.03
C ALA A 295 0.19 -3.71 29.35
N PHE A 296 -0.77 -2.94 29.84
CA PHE A 296 -0.64 -2.29 31.13
C PHE A 296 -1.96 -2.29 31.90
N LEU A 297 -1.84 -2.33 33.22
CA LEU A 297 -2.96 -2.41 34.13
C LEU A 297 -3.75 -1.08 34.14
N VAL A 298 -5.07 -1.15 33.94
CA VAL A 298 -5.97 0.02 33.92
C VAL A 298 -6.98 0.03 35.07
N ASN A 299 -7.12 -1.09 35.77
CA ASN A 299 -7.81 -1.17 37.06
C ASN A 299 -7.17 -2.23 37.95
N PRO A 300 -7.37 -2.18 39.26
CA PRO A 300 -6.78 -3.15 40.19
C PRO A 300 -7.42 -4.55 40.10
N GLU A 301 -8.51 -4.73 39.41
CA GLU A 301 -9.20 -6.02 39.25
C GLU A 301 -8.64 -6.85 38.11
N GLY A 302 -7.57 -6.43 37.44
CA GLY A 302 -6.90 -7.19 36.40
C GLY A 302 -7.37 -6.92 35.00
N LEU A 303 -7.96 -5.75 34.75
CA LEU A 303 -8.21 -5.26 33.38
C LEU A 303 -6.96 -4.56 32.86
N LEU A 304 -6.53 -4.93 31.65
CA LEU A 304 -5.37 -4.36 30.99
C LEU A 304 -5.76 -3.76 29.65
N MET A 305 -5.04 -2.68 29.28
CA MET A 305 -5.08 -2.07 27.97
C MET A 305 -3.94 -2.61 27.10
N THR A 306 -4.24 -2.91 25.84
CA THR A 306 -3.27 -3.28 24.81
C THR A 306 -3.74 -2.83 23.43
N ASN A 307 -3.02 -3.16 22.35
CA ASN A 307 -3.49 -2.93 20.99
C ASN A 307 -4.48 -4.02 20.54
N LYS A 308 -5.36 -3.63 19.61
CA LYS A 308 -6.31 -4.56 18.98
C LYS A 308 -5.59 -5.62 18.15
N HIS A 309 -4.53 -5.26 17.43
CA HIS A 309 -3.75 -6.20 16.65
C HIS A 309 -3.05 -7.29 17.50
N LEU A 310 -2.93 -7.13 18.84
CA LEU A 310 -2.49 -8.20 19.73
C LEU A 310 -3.63 -9.11 20.18
N THR A 311 -4.86 -8.62 20.15
CA THR A 311 -6.06 -9.44 20.40
C THR A 311 -6.67 -10.02 19.13
N GLU A 312 -6.30 -9.50 17.97
CA GLU A 312 -6.71 -9.97 16.65
C GLU A 312 -5.48 -10.04 15.72
N PRO A 313 -4.43 -10.82 16.07
CA PRO A 313 -3.12 -10.76 15.39
C PRO A 313 -3.19 -11.17 13.91
N TRP A 314 -4.22 -11.90 13.53
CA TRP A 314 -4.46 -12.33 12.15
C TRP A 314 -4.84 -11.18 11.19
N LEU A 315 -5.18 -9.98 11.71
CA LEU A 315 -5.52 -8.84 10.86
C LEU A 315 -4.29 -8.19 10.21
N GLU A 316 -3.13 -8.31 10.84
CA GLU A 316 -1.87 -7.69 10.37
C GLU A 316 -0.83 -8.73 9.95
N ASP A 317 -1.02 -10.00 10.28
CA ASP A 317 -0.08 -11.07 9.92
C ASP A 317 -0.34 -11.56 8.49
N GLU A 318 0.56 -11.26 7.56
CA GLU A 318 0.47 -11.69 6.15
C GLU A 318 0.30 -13.21 6.00
N ARG A 319 0.76 -14.01 6.97
CA ARG A 319 0.60 -15.47 6.97
C ARG A 319 -0.85 -15.91 7.16
N SER A 320 -1.71 -14.99 7.58
CA SER A 320 -3.15 -15.23 7.78
C SER A 320 -3.96 -15.12 6.49
N GLU A 321 -3.48 -14.41 5.47
CA GLU A 321 -4.23 -14.16 4.24
C GLU A 321 -4.66 -15.46 3.55
N ALA A 322 -3.71 -16.34 3.24
CA ALA A 322 -4.00 -17.56 2.50
C ALA A 322 -4.97 -18.52 3.25
N PRO A 323 -4.80 -18.80 4.55
CA PRO A 323 -5.79 -19.60 5.30
C PRO A 323 -7.18 -18.96 5.33
N MET A 324 -7.27 -17.62 5.49
CA MET A 324 -8.54 -16.92 5.54
C MET A 324 -9.23 -16.87 4.16
N GLU A 325 -8.48 -16.71 3.07
CA GLU A 325 -8.99 -16.81 1.70
C GLU A 325 -9.56 -18.21 1.39
N LEU A 326 -9.00 -19.27 2.01
CA LEU A 326 -9.52 -20.64 1.94
C LEU A 326 -10.76 -20.86 2.84
N GLY A 327 -11.24 -19.83 3.52
CA GLY A 327 -12.44 -19.88 4.36
C GLY A 327 -12.20 -20.38 5.78
N LEU A 328 -10.94 -20.57 6.19
CA LEU A 328 -10.61 -20.91 7.57
C LEU A 328 -10.79 -19.69 8.49
N LYS A 329 -11.20 -19.92 9.72
CA LYS A 329 -11.36 -18.87 10.73
C LYS A 329 -10.15 -18.82 11.66
N PRO A 330 -9.60 -17.63 11.92
CA PRO A 330 -8.55 -17.48 12.91
C PRO A 330 -9.12 -17.64 14.33
N GLU A 331 -8.31 -18.19 15.23
CA GLU A 331 -8.68 -18.43 16.62
C GLU A 331 -7.44 -18.36 17.51
N HIS A 332 -7.55 -17.68 18.66
CA HIS A 332 -6.52 -17.75 19.69
C HIS A 332 -6.36 -19.17 20.18
N ARG A 333 -5.11 -19.62 20.30
CA ARG A 333 -4.78 -20.87 20.96
C ARG A 333 -4.48 -20.66 22.43
N ARG A 334 -3.68 -19.65 22.71
CA ARG A 334 -3.31 -19.26 24.07
C ARG A 334 -2.85 -17.82 24.07
N MET A 335 -3.17 -17.07 25.16
CA MET A 335 -2.66 -15.74 25.42
C MET A 335 -2.36 -15.62 26.90
N ARG A 336 -1.14 -15.20 27.25
CA ARG A 336 -0.63 -15.08 28.60
C ARG A 336 0.08 -13.75 28.79
N ILE A 337 0.17 -13.35 30.06
CA ILE A 337 0.96 -12.19 30.46
C ILE A 337 1.87 -12.53 31.62
N TYR A 338 2.91 -11.71 31.79
CA TYR A 338 3.80 -11.72 32.93
C TYR A 338 4.05 -10.28 33.37
N PHE A 339 3.82 -9.98 34.62
CA PHE A 339 4.31 -8.76 35.22
C PHE A 339 5.77 -8.91 35.69
N PRO A 340 6.50 -7.80 35.88
CA PRO A 340 7.82 -7.83 36.49
C PRO A 340 7.81 -8.56 37.82
N GLY A 341 8.72 -9.53 38.00
CA GLY A 341 8.81 -10.33 39.23
C GLY A 341 7.88 -11.55 39.27
N ASP A 342 6.97 -11.73 38.35
CA ASP A 342 6.19 -12.96 38.23
C ASP A 342 7.08 -14.15 37.89
N THR A 343 6.86 -15.27 38.54
CA THR A 343 7.55 -16.55 38.23
C THR A 343 6.68 -17.48 37.37
N GLU A 344 5.40 -17.18 37.26
CA GLU A 344 4.40 -17.92 36.48
C GLU A 344 3.53 -16.96 35.66
N ALA A 345 3.05 -17.44 34.52
CA ALA A 345 2.17 -16.68 33.67
C ALA A 345 0.74 -16.59 34.20
N SER A 346 0.08 -15.49 33.94
CA SER A 346 -1.37 -15.37 34.04
C SER A 346 -2.00 -15.51 32.64
N ASP A 347 -2.96 -16.43 32.48
CA ASP A 347 -3.76 -16.49 31.29
C ASP A 347 -4.65 -15.25 31.18
N VAL A 348 -4.83 -14.71 29.98
CA VAL A 348 -5.70 -13.55 29.74
C VAL A 348 -6.67 -13.80 28.59
N LEU A 349 -7.82 -13.14 28.67
CA LEU A 349 -8.86 -13.21 27.65
C LEU A 349 -9.13 -11.81 27.08
N PRO A 350 -9.19 -11.66 25.75
CA PRO A 350 -9.72 -10.45 25.13
C PRO A 350 -11.19 -10.26 25.52
N VAL A 351 -11.55 -9.07 26.01
CA VAL A 351 -12.93 -8.78 26.46
C VAL A 351 -13.60 -7.70 25.63
N PHE A 352 -12.84 -6.74 25.11
CA PHE A 352 -13.41 -5.67 24.33
C PHE A 352 -12.36 -5.05 23.38
N ALA A 353 -12.67 -4.95 22.10
CA ALA A 353 -11.82 -4.29 21.11
C ALA A 353 -12.50 -3.03 20.57
N SER A 354 -11.72 -2.01 20.27
CA SER A 354 -12.20 -0.77 19.69
C SER A 354 -12.55 -0.95 18.21
N GLU A 355 -13.63 -0.30 17.77
CA GLU A 355 -13.97 -0.16 16.36
C GLU A 355 -13.30 1.07 15.72
N GLU A 356 -12.85 2.03 16.54
CA GLU A 356 -12.36 3.34 16.10
C GLU A 356 -10.83 3.44 16.07
N ALA A 357 -10.13 2.60 16.85
CA ALA A 357 -8.70 2.69 17.03
C ALA A 357 -8.07 1.31 17.28
N ASP A 358 -6.77 1.20 17.10
CA ASP A 358 -6.02 -0.04 17.39
C ASP A 358 -5.82 -0.21 18.91
N LEU A 359 -6.91 -0.44 19.63
CA LEU A 359 -6.94 -0.63 21.08
C LEU A 359 -7.86 -1.78 21.47
N ALA A 360 -7.48 -2.51 22.51
CA ALA A 360 -8.31 -3.55 23.10
C ALA A 360 -8.09 -3.66 24.61
N LEU A 361 -9.08 -4.24 25.27
CA LEU A 361 -9.04 -4.62 26.69
C LEU A 361 -8.92 -6.13 26.79
N VAL A 362 -8.03 -6.57 27.68
CA VAL A 362 -7.90 -7.97 28.07
C VAL A 362 -8.05 -8.07 29.58
N THR A 363 -8.56 -9.19 30.08
CA THR A 363 -8.73 -9.42 31.52
C THR A 363 -8.04 -10.71 31.96
N ILE A 364 -7.58 -10.71 33.20
CA ILE A 364 -7.13 -11.91 33.88
C ILE A 364 -8.37 -12.58 34.46
N PRO A 365 -8.75 -13.82 34.09
CA PRO A 365 -9.93 -14.48 34.62
C PRO A 365 -9.85 -14.74 36.11
N GLY A 366 -10.94 -14.51 36.83
CA GLY A 366 -11.05 -14.75 38.28
C GLY A 366 -11.13 -13.46 39.13
N GLU A 367 -11.21 -13.62 40.44
CA GLU A 367 -11.17 -12.48 41.37
C GLU A 367 -9.71 -12.18 41.70
N HIS A 368 -9.22 -11.05 41.20
CA HIS A 368 -7.86 -10.58 41.45
C HIS A 368 -7.92 -9.18 42.05
N ARG A 369 -6.94 -8.85 42.87
CA ARG A 369 -6.69 -7.49 43.31
C ARG A 369 -5.21 -7.25 43.34
N PHE A 370 -4.77 -6.42 42.39
CA PHE A 370 -3.38 -6.07 42.25
C PHE A 370 -3.03 -4.86 43.12
N ASP A 371 -1.97 -4.96 43.89
CA ASP A 371 -1.47 -3.87 44.73
C ASP A 371 -0.68 -2.82 43.92
N MET A 372 -0.21 -3.21 42.72
CA MET A 372 0.44 -2.28 41.78
C MET A 372 -0.60 -1.27 41.25
N GLY A 373 -0.16 -0.06 41.03
CA GLY A 373 -1.05 1.05 40.65
C GLY A 373 -1.54 0.91 39.18
N ALA A 374 -2.87 1.00 38.99
CA ALA A 374 -3.42 1.17 37.64
C ALA A 374 -2.99 2.51 37.03
N LEU A 375 -2.61 2.52 35.75
CA LEU A 375 -2.18 3.73 35.07
C LEU A 375 -3.36 4.64 34.75
N LYS A 376 -3.15 5.94 34.93
CA LYS A 376 -4.17 6.97 34.68
C LYS A 376 -3.97 7.55 33.27
N PHE A 377 -5.08 7.82 32.60
CA PHE A 377 -5.07 8.45 31.30
C PHE A 377 -5.13 9.99 31.43
N GLN A 378 -4.26 10.68 30.69
CA GLN A 378 -4.34 12.12 30.55
C GLN A 378 -5.63 12.51 29.81
N THR A 379 -6.21 13.65 30.21
CA THR A 379 -7.48 14.14 29.64
C THR A 379 -7.25 14.91 28.35
N ASP A 380 -6.27 15.80 28.36
CA ASP A 380 -5.94 16.67 27.24
C ASP A 380 -4.87 16.02 26.36
N PRO A 381 -4.92 16.18 25.04
CA PRO A 381 -3.87 15.66 24.15
C PRO A 381 -2.54 16.36 24.45
N PRO A 382 -1.40 15.65 24.29
CA PRO A 382 -0.09 16.26 24.42
C PRO A 382 0.14 17.28 23.29
N ARG A 383 1.18 18.09 23.42
CA ARG A 383 1.57 19.11 22.43
C ARG A 383 2.86 18.71 21.72
N PRO A 384 3.06 19.10 20.46
CA PRO A 384 4.37 18.98 19.84
C PRO A 384 5.44 19.67 20.70
N GLY A 385 6.53 18.96 20.97
CA GLY A 385 7.60 19.39 21.87
C GLY A 385 7.50 18.84 23.29
N ASP A 386 6.38 18.23 23.71
CA ASP A 386 6.25 17.58 24.99
C ASP A 386 7.14 16.34 25.07
N GLU A 387 7.80 16.15 26.21
CA GLU A 387 8.59 14.95 26.48
C GLU A 387 7.66 13.77 26.80
N VAL A 388 8.03 12.60 26.34
CA VAL A 388 7.32 11.35 26.58
C VAL A 388 8.27 10.22 26.95
N LEU A 389 7.75 9.29 27.75
CA LEU A 389 8.40 8.05 28.12
C LEU A 389 7.58 6.88 27.59
N VAL A 390 8.13 6.10 26.67
CA VAL A 390 7.49 4.87 26.17
C VAL A 390 8.00 3.70 27.00
N VAL A 391 7.08 2.91 27.56
CA VAL A 391 7.45 1.76 28.39
C VAL A 391 6.81 0.50 27.81
N GLY A 392 7.59 -0.58 27.73
CA GLY A 392 7.13 -1.85 27.20
C GLY A 392 8.24 -2.88 27.05
N TYR A 393 8.01 -3.87 26.18
CA TYR A 393 8.94 -4.96 25.93
C TYR A 393 9.45 -4.95 24.48
N PRO A 394 10.18 -3.91 24.06
CA PRO A 394 10.73 -3.85 22.72
C PRO A 394 11.62 -5.06 22.46
N LEU A 395 11.63 -5.58 21.22
CA LEU A 395 12.26 -6.83 20.81
C LEU A 395 11.65 -8.10 21.46
N GLY A 396 10.59 -7.98 22.26
CA GLY A 396 9.92 -9.13 22.86
C GLY A 396 10.87 -10.06 23.62
N ILE A 397 10.80 -11.35 23.35
CA ILE A 397 11.64 -12.39 23.98
C ILE A 397 13.13 -12.14 23.71
N ALA A 398 13.50 -11.71 22.50
CA ALA A 398 14.89 -11.47 22.13
C ALA A 398 15.53 -10.37 23.00
N GLY A 399 14.80 -9.29 23.26
CA GLY A 399 15.25 -8.21 24.13
C GLY A 399 15.50 -8.66 25.59
N MET A 400 14.73 -9.63 26.07
CA MET A 400 14.92 -10.23 27.38
C MET A 400 16.12 -11.19 27.41
N ILE A 401 16.28 -12.03 26.39
CA ILE A 401 17.40 -12.97 26.27
C ILE A 401 18.74 -12.22 26.23
N VAL A 402 18.82 -11.11 25.49
CA VAL A 402 20.04 -10.31 25.38
C VAL A 402 20.50 -9.78 26.75
N ARG A 403 19.56 -9.50 27.65
CA ARG A 403 19.84 -9.04 29.03
C ARG A 403 20.11 -10.17 30.01
N ALA A 404 19.81 -11.41 29.60
CA ALA A 404 20.06 -12.58 30.43
C ALA A 404 21.55 -12.91 30.54
N SER A 405 21.94 -13.62 31.60
CA SER A 405 23.32 -14.03 31.79
C SER A 405 23.81 -14.97 30.66
N PRO A 406 25.13 -14.98 30.35
CA PRO A 406 25.68 -15.94 29.41
C PRO A 406 25.38 -17.40 29.78
N GLY A 407 25.30 -17.72 31.07
CA GLY A 407 24.94 -19.05 31.56
C GLY A 407 23.49 -19.41 31.23
N PHE A 408 22.56 -18.46 31.35
CA PHE A 408 21.17 -18.63 30.94
C PHE A 408 21.05 -18.97 29.46
N ILE A 409 21.73 -18.19 28.60
CA ILE A 409 21.68 -18.37 27.15
C ILE A 409 22.20 -19.77 26.76
N GLU A 410 23.30 -20.21 27.39
CA GLU A 410 23.85 -21.53 27.10
C GLU A 410 22.93 -22.68 27.56
N GLN A 411 22.31 -22.54 28.73
CA GLN A 411 21.34 -23.52 29.23
C GLN A 411 20.06 -23.59 28.36
N ALA A 412 19.49 -22.44 28.01
CA ALA A 412 18.33 -22.38 27.14
C ALA A 412 18.57 -23.04 25.77
N ARG A 413 19.81 -22.90 25.26
CA ARG A 413 20.21 -23.58 24.02
C ARG A 413 20.37 -25.09 24.17
N GLN A 414 20.88 -25.56 25.29
CA GLN A 414 21.10 -27.02 25.54
C GLN A 414 19.79 -27.76 25.80
N GLU A 415 18.82 -27.12 26.45
CA GLU A 415 17.52 -27.74 26.81
C GLU A 415 16.49 -27.64 25.71
N SER A 416 16.79 -26.96 24.60
CA SER A 416 15.88 -26.80 23.44
C SER A 416 14.48 -26.29 23.82
N ASP A 417 14.43 -25.26 24.70
CA ASP A 417 13.20 -24.65 25.16
C ASP A 417 12.32 -24.19 23.98
N ASP A 418 11.05 -24.50 24.06
CA ASP A 418 10.06 -23.99 23.10
C ASP A 418 9.68 -22.53 23.42
N PHE A 419 8.82 -21.95 22.57
CA PHE A 419 8.33 -20.58 22.69
C PHE A 419 7.73 -20.26 24.08
N TRP A 420 7.12 -21.23 24.75
CA TRP A 420 6.52 -21.06 26.05
C TRP A 420 7.55 -21.25 27.18
N GLN A 421 8.34 -22.30 27.10
CA GLN A 421 9.32 -22.69 28.09
C GLN A 421 10.39 -21.63 28.30
N ILE A 422 10.85 -20.99 27.19
CA ILE A 422 11.88 -19.94 27.30
C ILE A 422 11.38 -18.74 28.09
N VAL A 423 10.10 -18.34 27.94
CA VAL A 423 9.54 -17.22 28.69
C VAL A 423 9.27 -17.59 30.15
N ASP A 424 8.74 -18.81 30.40
CA ASP A 424 8.60 -19.32 31.75
C ASP A 424 9.95 -19.35 32.52
N ARG A 425 11.04 -19.62 31.83
CA ARG A 425 12.40 -19.58 32.43
C ARG A 425 12.87 -18.14 32.65
N LEU A 426 12.67 -17.24 31.68
CA LEU A 426 12.96 -15.83 31.82
C LEU A 426 12.22 -15.22 33.02
N ALA A 427 10.96 -15.63 33.24
CA ALA A 427 10.14 -15.22 34.36
C ALA A 427 10.76 -15.69 35.70
N ARG A 428 11.04 -17.00 35.83
CA ARG A 428 11.62 -17.58 37.05
C ARG A 428 12.97 -16.97 37.44
N GLU A 429 13.75 -16.55 36.47
CA GLU A 429 15.07 -15.93 36.71
C GLU A 429 15.01 -14.39 36.81
N GLY A 430 13.78 -13.80 36.74
CA GLY A 430 13.55 -12.36 36.93
C GLY A 430 14.02 -11.48 35.78
N TYR A 431 14.14 -12.03 34.55
CA TYR A 431 14.51 -11.28 33.35
C TYR A 431 13.33 -10.58 32.67
N ILE A 432 12.06 -10.87 33.07
CA ILE A 432 10.89 -10.16 32.56
C ILE A 432 10.80 -8.79 33.22
N ARG A 433 11.37 -7.80 32.58
CA ARG A 433 11.32 -6.38 32.98
C ARG A 433 11.15 -5.50 31.76
N PRO A 434 10.24 -4.52 31.82
CA PRO A 434 10.05 -3.59 30.70
C PRO A 434 11.28 -2.71 30.50
N LEU A 435 11.38 -2.12 29.34
CA LEU A 435 12.33 -1.07 29.02
C LEU A 435 11.59 0.24 28.81
N ALA A 436 12.25 1.32 29.15
CA ALA A 436 11.77 2.66 28.87
C ALA A 436 12.61 3.31 27.78
N SER A 437 11.96 4.13 26.95
CA SER A 437 12.63 4.96 25.96
C SER A 437 12.05 6.36 26.02
N ARG A 438 12.92 7.37 26.10
CA ARG A 438 12.55 8.79 26.10
C ARG A 438 12.44 9.30 24.67
N GLY A 439 11.49 10.18 24.45
CA GLY A 439 11.33 10.90 23.19
C GLY A 439 10.55 12.19 23.34
N ILE A 440 10.29 12.82 22.22
CA ILE A 440 9.56 14.09 22.11
C ILE A 440 8.40 13.89 21.11
N VAL A 441 7.24 14.42 21.45
CA VAL A 441 6.10 14.46 20.53
C VAL A 441 6.43 15.38 19.37
N SER A 442 6.48 14.83 18.17
CA SER A 442 6.78 15.57 16.94
C SER A 442 5.51 16.13 16.29
N GLN A 443 4.40 15.41 16.38
CA GLN A 443 3.12 15.78 15.78
C GLN A 443 1.96 15.19 16.57
N VAL A 444 0.84 15.91 16.60
CA VAL A 444 -0.44 15.45 17.14
C VAL A 444 -1.50 15.56 16.06
N SER A 445 -2.21 14.47 15.80
CA SER A 445 -3.35 14.42 14.88
C SER A 445 -4.66 14.20 15.67
N ALA A 446 -5.77 13.97 14.96
CA ALA A 446 -7.05 13.68 15.62
C ALA A 446 -7.02 12.34 16.38
N ASP A 447 -6.28 11.35 15.88
CA ASP A 447 -6.37 9.96 16.33
C ASP A 447 -5.08 9.46 17.00
N TYR A 448 -3.92 10.03 16.65
CA TYR A 448 -2.62 9.58 17.13
C TYR A 448 -1.59 10.70 17.27
N ILE A 449 -0.55 10.39 18.01
CA ILE A 449 0.66 11.20 18.09
C ILE A 449 1.80 10.52 17.32
N VAL A 450 2.71 11.35 16.82
CA VAL A 450 4.02 10.93 16.29
C VAL A 450 5.08 11.38 17.27
N TYR A 451 6.01 10.50 17.62
CA TYR A 451 7.11 10.79 18.53
C TYR A 451 8.38 10.03 18.11
N ASP A 452 9.53 10.47 18.62
CA ASP A 452 10.87 9.97 18.25
C ASP A 452 11.51 9.03 19.28
N ALA A 453 10.76 8.65 20.35
CA ALA A 453 11.24 7.64 21.29
C ALA A 453 11.44 6.31 20.56
N GLU A 454 12.59 5.68 20.75
CA GLU A 454 12.86 4.40 20.12
C GLU A 454 11.96 3.28 20.67
N THR A 455 11.29 2.58 19.79
CA THR A 455 10.55 1.35 20.08
C THR A 455 10.66 0.38 18.91
N THR A 456 10.30 -0.88 19.12
CA THR A 456 10.33 -1.94 18.10
C THR A 456 9.15 -2.87 18.29
N ALA A 457 9.05 -3.89 17.43
CA ALA A 457 8.11 -5.00 17.62
C ALA A 457 8.19 -5.55 19.06
N GLY A 458 7.05 -5.79 19.69
CA GLY A 458 6.92 -6.14 21.11
C GLY A 458 6.68 -4.96 22.04
N GLY A 459 7.01 -3.72 21.63
CA GLY A 459 6.62 -2.49 22.34
C GLY A 459 5.15 -2.10 22.11
N SER A 460 4.48 -2.67 21.12
CA SER A 460 3.06 -2.45 20.85
C SER A 460 2.20 -2.77 22.07
N GLY A 461 1.21 -1.92 22.38
CA GLY A 461 0.35 -2.02 23.55
C GLY A 461 0.95 -1.42 24.82
N GLY A 462 2.21 -0.99 24.79
CA GLY A 462 2.84 -0.27 25.91
C GLY A 462 2.36 1.17 26.03
N PRO A 463 2.33 1.74 27.25
CA PRO A 463 1.93 3.13 27.46
C PRO A 463 3.01 4.12 27.01
N VAL A 464 2.56 5.24 26.47
CA VAL A 464 3.34 6.47 26.27
C VAL A 464 2.94 7.43 27.38
N LEU A 465 3.88 7.77 28.25
CA LEU A 465 3.65 8.52 29.48
C LEU A 465 4.20 9.95 29.36
N ASN A 466 3.56 10.88 30.03
CA ASN A 466 4.11 12.21 30.28
C ASN A 466 5.01 12.23 31.53
N ALA A 467 5.57 13.39 31.89
CA ALA A 467 6.40 13.58 33.07
C ALA A 467 5.68 13.33 34.39
N ASP A 468 4.34 13.37 34.41
CA ASP A 468 3.53 13.07 35.60
C ASP A 468 3.20 11.56 35.73
N GLY A 469 3.62 10.73 34.77
CA GLY A 469 3.31 9.30 34.72
C GLY A 469 1.91 8.99 34.21
N SER A 470 1.22 9.97 33.63
CA SER A 470 -0.09 9.74 33.00
C SER A 470 0.05 9.29 31.56
N VAL A 471 -0.80 8.37 31.13
CA VAL A 471 -0.80 7.84 29.75
C VAL A 471 -1.35 8.89 28.80
N VAL A 472 -0.55 9.36 27.87
CA VAL A 472 -0.92 10.31 26.80
C VAL A 472 -1.30 9.59 25.50
N ALA A 473 -0.71 8.40 25.28
CA ALA A 473 -1.03 7.54 24.14
C ALA A 473 -0.65 6.09 24.42
N ILE A 474 -1.05 5.19 23.55
CA ILE A 474 -0.68 3.77 23.55
C ILE A 474 0.17 3.53 22.28
N ASN A 475 1.39 3.04 22.46
CA ASN A 475 2.30 2.73 21.37
C ASN A 475 1.69 1.65 20.46
N THR A 476 1.67 1.87 19.12
CA THR A 476 1.01 0.94 18.20
C THR A 476 1.87 0.55 17.02
N ALA A 477 2.46 1.47 16.30
CA ALA A 477 3.15 1.18 15.06
C ALA A 477 4.43 2.00 14.88
N ILE A 478 5.31 1.51 14.01
CA ILE A 478 6.52 2.21 13.57
C ILE A 478 6.27 2.79 12.17
N VAL A 479 6.53 4.08 11.99
CA VAL A 479 6.46 4.72 10.67
C VAL A 479 7.81 4.61 9.98
N GLU A 480 8.04 3.51 9.28
CA GLU A 480 9.32 3.23 8.61
C GLU A 480 9.76 4.31 7.62
N LYS A 481 8.81 4.99 6.98
CA LYS A 481 9.08 6.03 5.98
C LYS A 481 9.54 7.37 6.55
N PHE A 482 9.47 7.58 7.86
CA PHE A 482 9.79 8.83 8.54
C PHE A 482 10.99 8.72 9.50
N GLY A 483 12.01 7.95 9.13
CA GLY A 483 13.30 8.01 9.83
C GLY A 483 13.26 7.56 11.29
N GLY A 484 12.40 6.59 11.66
CA GLY A 484 12.32 6.05 13.02
C GLY A 484 11.29 6.72 13.93
N SER A 485 10.35 7.48 13.38
CA SER A 485 9.21 8.01 14.13
C SER A 485 8.21 6.90 14.43
N ASN A 486 7.63 6.95 15.63
CA ASN A 486 6.64 5.98 16.10
C ASN A 486 5.27 6.62 16.25
N LEU A 487 4.24 5.79 16.19
CA LEU A 487 2.85 6.19 16.37
C LEU A 487 2.30 5.69 17.70
N GLY A 488 1.52 6.54 18.35
CA GLY A 488 0.73 6.15 19.52
C GLY A 488 -0.71 6.60 19.39
N VAL A 489 -1.65 5.71 19.65
CA VAL A 489 -3.09 6.03 19.71
C VAL A 489 -3.35 6.91 20.91
N LEU A 490 -4.00 8.05 20.72
CA LEU A 490 -4.30 9.01 21.78
C LEU A 490 -5.10 8.38 22.94
N SER A 491 -4.76 8.73 24.18
CA SER A 491 -5.39 8.26 25.42
C SER A 491 -6.91 8.51 25.50
N ILE A 492 -7.42 9.50 24.75
CA ILE A 492 -8.87 9.77 24.68
C ILE A 492 -9.65 8.55 24.12
N TYR A 493 -9.08 7.81 23.17
CA TYR A 493 -9.69 6.60 22.62
C TYR A 493 -9.68 5.45 23.65
N ALA A 494 -8.61 5.32 24.41
CA ALA A 494 -8.52 4.35 25.50
C ALA A 494 -9.58 4.61 26.59
N ARG A 495 -9.77 5.87 27.00
CA ARG A 495 -10.83 6.26 27.93
C ARG A 495 -12.21 5.92 27.40
N ARG A 496 -12.50 6.29 26.15
CA ARG A 496 -13.79 5.95 25.51
C ARG A 496 -14.02 4.44 25.46
N LEU A 497 -12.97 3.67 25.20
CA LEU A 497 -13.05 2.21 25.18
C LEU A 497 -13.41 1.68 26.58
N MET A 498 -12.74 2.16 27.60
CA MET A 498 -13.04 1.80 29.01
C MET A 498 -14.47 2.21 29.41
N ASP A 499 -14.88 3.45 29.13
CA ASP A 499 -16.22 3.93 29.45
C ASP A 499 -17.30 3.07 28.78
N ARG A 500 -17.09 2.67 27.52
CA ARG A 500 -18.01 1.76 26.81
C ARG A 500 -18.04 0.35 27.41
N TYR A 501 -16.89 -0.16 27.83
CA TYR A 501 -16.80 -1.47 28.50
C TYR A 501 -17.55 -1.46 29.80
N LEU A 502 -17.26 -0.49 30.70
CA LEU A 502 -17.90 -0.35 32.00
C LEU A 502 -19.41 -0.04 31.92
N SER A 503 -19.89 0.55 30.82
CA SER A 503 -21.33 0.80 30.62
C SER A 503 -22.11 -0.41 30.13
N LYS A 504 -21.43 -1.50 29.74
CA LYS A 504 -22.04 -2.78 29.30
C LYS A 504 -22.15 -3.80 30.44
N GLU A 505 -21.38 -3.62 31.52
CA GLU A 505 -21.55 -4.36 32.79
C GLU A 505 -22.65 -3.72 33.65
#